data_ba73ae8cca23eb1a4b4ebca2b7d128a4
#
_entry.id   ba73ae8cca23eb1a4b4ebca2b7d128a4
#
_cell.length_a   1.000
_cell.length_b   1.000
_cell.length_c   1.000
_cell.angle_alpha   90.00
_cell.angle_beta   90.00
_cell.angle_gamma   90.00
#
_symmetry.space_group_name_H-M   'P 1'
#
loop_
_entity.id
_entity.type
_entity.pdbx_description
1 polymer ?
#
loop_
_entity_poly.entity_id
_entity_poly.type
_entity_poly.pdbx_seq_one_letter_code
_entity_poly.pdbx_strand_id
1 'polypeptide(L)'
;DESLSTPATRAQVAHVLANTLPEEALPPVHADLVTQAYASRQFITDVTEYTPYYQDILTLYRTGVSVGSDAAGSFLPDQPITRGAAAAMLTRMVDPSLRATPDWDLGKESWSAQGAAMGDLVPLGTYIAAPATAAEIDESVRYMLASNQNTLVLQYPSLSVTSARRVMEAALAAVKTYCEQCYNTVNCTYSADGSITLTFSAASAGDQILTYRDAAMEAAIAVHDALWESGEITTSMSDYEKARVYFTWICDNCVYDYTAGDSSLSHIAYSLFENGTAVCDGYTGAYNLLLKLEGIDCTALSNNSHIWTVATLDGTDYHIDTTWGDSGPAPNYDYFAMTAEESWQHHSW
;
A
#
# COMPACT_ATOMS: atom_id res chain seq x y z
N ASP A 1 0.99 -39.25 26.59
CA ASP A 1 1.86 -38.05 26.35
C ASP A 1 2.44 -37.98 24.94
N GLU A 2 1.69 -38.48 23.96
CA GLU A 2 2.06 -38.33 22.52
C GLU A 2 2.07 -36.87 22.07
N SER A 3 1.33 -35.97 22.75
CA SER A 3 1.25 -34.53 22.38
C SER A 3 2.57 -33.76 22.56
N LEU A 4 3.48 -34.25 23.42
CA LEU A 4 4.79 -33.62 23.64
C LEU A 4 5.87 -34.06 22.67
N SER A 5 5.60 -35.03 21.80
CA SER A 5 6.55 -35.55 20.82
C SER A 5 6.42 -34.89 19.44
N THR A 6 5.32 -34.15 19.18
CA THR A 6 5.09 -33.47 17.91
C THR A 6 5.68 -32.06 18.00
N PRO A 7 6.62 -31.70 17.12
CA PRO A 7 7.13 -30.34 17.08
C PRO A 7 6.02 -29.31 16.80
N ALA A 8 6.02 -28.20 17.53
CA ALA A 8 5.08 -27.13 17.27
C ALA A 8 5.32 -26.50 15.89
N THR A 9 4.25 -26.17 15.20
CA THR A 9 4.34 -25.41 13.93
C THR A 9 4.70 -23.95 14.20
N ARG A 10 5.19 -23.27 13.18
CA ARG A 10 5.51 -21.84 13.27
C ARG A 10 4.28 -21.00 13.59
N ALA A 11 3.11 -21.36 13.03
CA ALA A 11 1.84 -20.68 13.32
C ALA A 11 1.40 -20.87 14.79
N GLN A 12 1.56 -22.05 15.36
CA GLN A 12 1.29 -22.29 16.79
C GLN A 12 2.21 -21.47 17.69
N VAL A 13 3.48 -21.36 17.34
CA VAL A 13 4.43 -20.53 18.11
C VAL A 13 4.12 -19.06 17.96
N ALA A 14 3.71 -18.60 16.77
CA ALA A 14 3.25 -17.24 16.59
C ALA A 14 2.07 -16.89 17.51
N HIS A 15 1.09 -17.78 17.59
CA HIS A 15 -0.05 -17.60 18.50
C HIS A 15 0.39 -17.45 19.97
N VAL A 16 1.27 -18.29 20.43
CA VAL A 16 1.80 -18.21 21.80
C VAL A 16 2.53 -16.89 22.03
N LEU A 17 3.42 -16.51 21.10
CA LEU A 17 4.25 -15.30 21.25
C LEU A 17 3.40 -14.02 21.18
N ALA A 18 2.50 -13.89 20.22
CA ALA A 18 1.65 -12.72 20.05
C ALA A 18 0.73 -12.47 21.26
N ASN A 19 0.38 -13.52 22.00
CA ASN A 19 -0.49 -13.46 23.18
C ASN A 19 0.26 -13.55 24.52
N THR A 20 1.59 -13.50 24.50
CA THR A 20 2.41 -13.59 25.74
C THR A 20 2.60 -12.24 26.41
N LEU A 21 2.66 -11.17 25.64
CA LEU A 21 2.81 -9.79 26.12
C LEU A 21 1.52 -9.02 25.86
N PRO A 22 1.22 -7.99 26.67
CA PRO A 22 0.13 -7.09 26.38
C PRO A 22 0.44 -6.29 25.09
N GLU A 23 -0.59 -5.84 24.42
CA GLU A 23 -0.50 -5.14 23.12
C GLU A 23 0.44 -3.92 23.17
N GLU A 24 0.40 -3.18 24.28
CA GLU A 24 1.24 -2.01 24.51
C GLU A 24 2.76 -2.34 24.55
N ALA A 25 3.11 -3.59 24.81
CA ALA A 25 4.50 -4.06 24.80
C ALA A 25 4.97 -4.49 23.40
N LEU A 26 4.06 -4.50 22.44
CA LEU A 26 4.28 -4.91 21.05
C LEU A 26 3.92 -3.78 20.07
N PRO A 27 4.45 -2.54 20.25
CA PRO A 27 4.16 -1.47 19.30
C PRO A 27 4.69 -1.81 17.91
N PRO A 28 4.06 -1.34 16.84
CA PRO A 28 4.59 -1.42 15.49
C PRO A 28 6.00 -0.81 15.42
N VAL A 29 6.93 -1.48 14.73
CA VAL A 29 8.33 -1.05 14.68
C VAL A 29 8.52 0.03 13.63
N HIS A 30 7.78 -0.06 12.52
CA HIS A 30 7.80 0.92 11.44
C HIS A 30 6.44 1.02 10.76
N ALA A 31 6.03 2.24 10.43
CA ALA A 31 4.87 2.51 9.59
C ALA A 31 5.02 1.83 8.22
N ASP A 32 6.20 1.92 7.62
CA ASP A 32 6.53 1.29 6.36
C ASP A 32 6.28 -0.22 6.34
N LEU A 33 6.81 -0.92 7.32
CA LEU A 33 6.68 -2.37 7.42
C LEU A 33 5.22 -2.76 7.54
N VAL A 34 4.49 -1.98 8.30
CA VAL A 34 3.07 -2.15 8.49
C VAL A 34 2.30 -1.81 7.22
N THR A 35 2.62 -0.69 6.58
CA THR A 35 2.05 -0.30 5.30
C THR A 35 2.31 -1.37 4.24
N GLN A 36 3.52 -1.83 4.14
CA GLN A 36 3.90 -2.88 3.21
C GLN A 36 3.22 -4.21 3.54
N ALA A 37 3.23 -4.65 4.80
CA ALA A 37 2.58 -5.89 5.21
C ALA A 37 1.06 -5.83 5.04
N TYR A 38 0.46 -4.66 5.08
CA TYR A 38 -0.98 -4.49 5.02
C TYR A 38 -1.50 -4.06 3.65
N ALA A 39 -0.84 -3.16 2.95
CA ALA A 39 -1.13 -2.83 1.54
C ALA A 39 -0.91 -4.06 0.66
N SER A 40 -0.01 -4.90 1.07
CA SER A 40 0.07 -6.25 0.58
C SER A 40 -0.20 -7.21 1.74
N ARG A 41 -1.38 -7.73 1.86
CA ARG A 41 -1.65 -9.05 2.44
C ARG A 41 -0.73 -10.13 1.83
N GLN A 42 0.41 -9.77 1.34
CA GLN A 42 1.17 -10.23 0.21
C GLN A 42 2.63 -10.43 0.56
N PHE A 43 3.15 -9.74 1.61
CA PHE A 43 4.54 -9.93 2.01
C PHE A 43 4.76 -11.26 2.69
N ILE A 44 3.72 -11.76 3.33
CA ILE A 44 3.70 -13.08 3.87
C ILE A 44 2.94 -13.95 2.86
N THR A 45 3.55 -14.18 1.70
CA THR A 45 2.92 -14.79 0.52
C THR A 45 2.31 -16.18 0.73
N ASP A 46 2.64 -16.81 1.84
CA ASP A 46 2.18 -18.13 2.26
C ASP A 46 1.19 -18.08 3.43
N VAL A 47 0.68 -16.87 3.76
CA VAL A 47 -0.30 -16.65 4.83
C VAL A 47 -1.51 -15.91 4.28
N THR A 48 -2.70 -16.41 4.55
CA THR A 48 -3.98 -15.82 4.14
C THR A 48 -4.90 -15.72 5.35
N GLU A 49 -6.02 -15.01 5.21
CA GLU A 49 -7.05 -14.94 6.25
C GLU A 49 -7.59 -16.31 6.70
N TYR A 50 -7.38 -17.36 5.92
CA TYR A 50 -7.74 -18.76 6.26
C TYR A 50 -6.61 -19.51 6.96
N THR A 51 -5.41 -18.95 7.07
CA THR A 51 -4.29 -19.56 7.78
C THR A 51 -4.58 -19.52 9.27
N PRO A 52 -4.44 -20.65 9.99
CA PRO A 52 -4.58 -20.67 11.44
C PRO A 52 -3.67 -19.62 12.11
N TYR A 53 -4.23 -18.87 13.05
CA TYR A 53 -3.52 -17.80 13.77
C TYR A 53 -3.04 -16.64 12.88
N TYR A 54 -3.76 -16.34 11.81
CA TYR A 54 -3.44 -15.30 10.83
C TYR A 54 -3.09 -13.96 11.50
N GLN A 55 -3.95 -13.46 12.40
CA GLN A 55 -3.73 -12.16 13.06
C GLN A 55 -2.48 -12.17 13.97
N ASP A 56 -2.22 -13.28 14.63
CA ASP A 56 -1.02 -13.41 15.47
C ASP A 56 0.26 -13.41 14.64
N ILE A 57 0.23 -14.05 13.47
CA ILE A 57 1.33 -14.00 12.51
C ILE A 57 1.57 -12.57 12.03
N LEU A 58 0.53 -11.85 11.64
CA LEU A 58 0.63 -10.45 11.25
C LEU A 58 1.21 -9.58 12.38
N THR A 59 0.77 -9.80 13.61
CA THR A 59 1.30 -9.10 14.79
C THR A 59 2.80 -9.28 14.92
N LEU A 60 3.33 -10.48 14.74
CA LEU A 60 4.78 -10.71 14.84
C LEU A 60 5.57 -9.99 13.72
N TYR A 61 5.01 -9.85 12.55
CA TYR A 61 5.65 -9.08 11.47
C TYR A 61 5.60 -7.58 11.75
N ARG A 62 4.44 -7.04 12.10
CA ARG A 62 4.26 -5.62 12.43
C ARG A 62 5.20 -5.15 13.53
N THR A 63 5.44 -6.00 14.51
CA THR A 63 6.25 -5.67 15.66
C THR A 63 7.74 -6.00 15.47
N GLY A 64 8.14 -6.48 14.29
CA GLY A 64 9.52 -6.84 13.98
C GLY A 64 10.05 -8.07 14.75
N VAL A 65 9.16 -8.84 15.36
CA VAL A 65 9.49 -10.10 16.02
C VAL A 65 9.76 -11.20 14.99
N SER A 66 8.96 -11.24 13.91
CA SER A 66 9.21 -12.08 12.75
C SER A 66 9.63 -11.25 11.53
N VAL A 67 10.56 -11.77 10.76
CA VAL A 67 11.02 -11.22 9.49
C VAL A 67 10.89 -12.22 8.33
N GLY A 68 10.16 -13.29 8.56
CA GLY A 68 10.08 -14.41 7.63
C GLY A 68 11.20 -15.44 7.80
N SER A 69 11.19 -16.44 6.94
CA SER A 69 12.10 -17.59 6.96
C SER A 69 13.08 -17.59 5.80
N ASP A 70 12.84 -16.74 4.79
CA ASP A 70 13.65 -16.59 3.61
C ASP A 70 13.73 -15.12 3.17
N ALA A 71 14.51 -14.83 2.15
CA ALA A 71 14.66 -13.48 1.60
C ALA A 71 13.35 -12.92 1.01
N ALA A 72 12.38 -13.78 0.78
CA ALA A 72 11.06 -13.41 0.29
C ALA A 72 10.05 -13.13 1.41
N GLY A 73 10.46 -13.24 2.67
CA GLY A 73 9.59 -12.99 3.82
C GLY A 73 8.56 -14.08 4.09
N SER A 74 8.68 -15.29 3.53
CA SER A 74 7.73 -16.40 3.74
C SER A 74 7.67 -16.79 5.22
N PHE A 75 6.47 -17.01 5.74
CA PHE A 75 6.30 -17.42 7.15
C PHE A 75 6.45 -18.91 7.36
N LEU A 76 5.99 -19.74 6.44
CA LEU A 76 5.93 -21.20 6.49
C LEU A 76 5.07 -21.70 7.68
N PRO A 77 3.77 -21.36 7.73
CA PRO A 77 2.93 -21.54 8.92
C PRO A 77 2.84 -22.97 9.42
N ASP A 78 2.79 -23.94 8.53
CA ASP A 78 2.62 -25.36 8.82
C ASP A 78 3.95 -26.09 9.10
N GLN A 79 5.08 -25.44 8.87
CA GLN A 79 6.39 -26.05 9.12
C GLN A 79 6.72 -26.09 10.61
N PRO A 80 7.36 -27.16 11.10
CA PRO A 80 7.91 -27.20 12.45
C PRO A 80 8.90 -26.04 12.65
N ILE A 81 8.76 -25.31 13.76
CA ILE A 81 9.71 -24.25 14.08
C ILE A 81 11.06 -24.85 14.50
N THR A 82 12.14 -24.28 13.99
CA THR A 82 13.48 -24.65 14.46
C THR A 82 13.80 -23.96 15.79
N ARG A 83 14.68 -24.57 16.58
CA ARG A 83 15.15 -23.98 17.86
C ARG A 83 15.79 -22.59 17.65
N GLY A 84 16.51 -22.42 16.53
CA GLY A 84 17.13 -21.14 16.17
C GLY A 84 16.09 -20.07 15.85
N ALA A 85 15.07 -20.40 15.07
CA ALA A 85 14.00 -19.47 14.73
C ALA A 85 13.19 -19.08 15.98
N ALA A 86 12.83 -20.05 16.83
CA ALA A 86 12.14 -19.76 18.07
C ALA A 86 12.98 -18.88 19.02
N ALA A 87 14.26 -19.15 19.15
CA ALA A 87 15.16 -18.33 19.96
C ALA A 87 15.27 -16.89 19.43
N ALA A 88 15.38 -16.71 18.10
CA ALA A 88 15.43 -15.38 17.50
C ALA A 88 14.15 -14.58 17.76
N MET A 89 12.97 -15.19 17.62
CA MET A 89 11.69 -14.54 17.93
C MET A 89 11.60 -14.18 19.42
N LEU A 90 11.93 -15.10 20.33
CA LEU A 90 11.92 -14.86 21.78
C LEU A 90 12.88 -13.72 22.16
N THR A 91 14.07 -13.66 21.56
CA THR A 91 15.03 -12.59 21.83
C THR A 91 14.47 -11.23 21.44
N ARG A 92 13.84 -11.13 20.28
CA ARG A 92 13.17 -9.89 19.80
C ARG A 92 11.93 -9.53 20.62
N MET A 93 11.24 -10.52 21.20
CA MET A 93 10.15 -10.26 22.15
C MET A 93 10.64 -9.56 23.40
N VAL A 94 11.77 -10.05 23.97
CA VAL A 94 12.32 -9.57 25.23
C VAL A 94 13.10 -8.28 25.08
N ASP A 95 13.79 -8.10 23.95
CA ASP A 95 14.60 -6.92 23.67
C ASP A 95 14.09 -6.19 22.42
N PRO A 96 13.30 -5.11 22.60
CA PRO A 96 12.79 -4.33 21.48
C PRO A 96 13.87 -3.75 20.54
N SER A 97 15.09 -3.54 21.04
CA SER A 97 16.20 -3.01 20.21
C SER A 97 16.68 -4.00 19.16
N LEU A 98 16.32 -5.27 19.29
CA LEU A 98 16.64 -6.35 18.34
C LEU A 98 15.49 -6.65 17.37
N ARG A 99 14.37 -5.95 17.50
CA ARG A 99 13.29 -6.04 16.54
C ARG A 99 13.77 -5.51 15.20
N ALA A 100 13.60 -6.31 14.18
CA ALA A 100 14.17 -6.03 12.88
C ALA A 100 13.06 -5.63 11.90
N THR A 101 13.36 -4.63 11.10
CA THR A 101 12.67 -4.39 9.84
C THR A 101 13.38 -5.23 8.79
N PRO A 102 12.69 -6.14 8.12
CA PRO A 102 13.27 -6.77 6.95
C PRO A 102 13.48 -5.68 5.90
N ASP A 103 14.65 -5.66 5.34
CA ASP A 103 14.90 -4.99 4.07
C ASP A 103 14.27 -5.87 2.97
N TRP A 104 12.94 -5.82 2.93
CA TRP A 104 12.23 -6.37 1.80
C TRP A 104 12.36 -5.32 0.72
N ASP A 105 13.29 -5.56 -0.17
CA ASP A 105 13.46 -4.77 -1.38
C ASP A 105 12.21 -4.96 -2.27
N LEU A 106 11.21 -4.13 -2.00
CA LEU A 106 9.95 -4.08 -2.69
C LEU A 106 9.91 -2.92 -3.66
N GLY A 107 11.10 -2.59 -4.18
CA GLY A 107 11.19 -1.53 -5.15
C GLY A 107 10.75 -0.18 -4.58
N LYS A 108 11.27 0.21 -3.41
CA LYS A 108 11.37 1.62 -3.05
C LYS A 108 12.37 2.30 -4.00
N GLU A 109 12.12 2.23 -5.29
CA GLU A 109 12.66 3.23 -6.19
C GLU A 109 11.80 4.46 -5.99
N SER A 110 12.33 5.39 -5.23
CA SER A 110 11.76 6.68 -4.94
C SER A 110 11.26 7.36 -6.21
N TRP A 111 9.99 7.68 -6.23
CA TRP A 111 9.41 8.62 -7.20
C TRP A 111 10.11 9.98 -7.18
N SER A 112 10.78 10.32 -6.07
CA SER A 112 11.54 11.55 -5.86
C SER A 112 12.71 11.74 -6.83
N ALA A 113 13.17 10.71 -7.51
CA ALA A 113 14.36 10.82 -8.37
C ALA A 113 14.07 11.38 -9.77
N GLN A 114 12.82 11.41 -10.18
CA GLN A 114 12.46 12.00 -11.47
C GLN A 114 11.23 12.86 -11.25
N GLY A 115 11.49 14.14 -10.96
CA GLY A 115 10.45 15.14 -11.06
C GLY A 115 9.69 14.86 -12.35
N ALA A 116 8.46 14.38 -12.23
CA ALA A 116 7.62 14.14 -13.37
C ALA A 116 7.64 15.43 -14.18
N ALA A 117 8.26 15.41 -15.34
CA ALA A 117 8.03 16.45 -16.31
C ALA A 117 6.52 16.46 -16.50
N MET A 118 5.86 17.53 -16.05
CA MET A 118 4.41 17.68 -16.16
C MET A 118 4.05 17.41 -17.62
N GLY A 119 3.39 16.30 -17.90
CA GLY A 119 3.05 15.87 -19.25
C GLY A 119 3.10 14.35 -19.47
N ASP A 120 4.04 13.63 -18.82
CA ASP A 120 4.11 12.17 -18.96
C ASP A 120 3.54 11.51 -17.68
N LEU A 121 2.23 11.32 -17.67
CA LEU A 121 1.49 10.77 -16.53
C LEU A 121 1.95 9.36 -16.12
N VAL A 122 2.48 8.62 -17.09
CA VAL A 122 3.17 7.33 -16.86
C VAL A 122 4.39 7.30 -17.75
N PRO A 123 5.61 7.31 -17.20
CA PRO A 123 6.82 7.16 -18.02
C PRO A 123 6.74 5.91 -18.88
N LEU A 124 7.12 6.01 -20.14
CA LEU A 124 7.14 4.86 -21.03
C LEU A 124 8.09 3.80 -20.47
N GLY A 125 7.52 2.66 -20.04
CA GLY A 125 8.27 1.50 -19.61
C GLY A 125 8.68 0.63 -20.78
N THR A 126 9.35 -0.48 -20.49
CA THR A 126 9.72 -1.50 -21.46
C THR A 126 8.92 -2.77 -21.17
N TYR A 127 8.28 -3.34 -22.19
CA TYR A 127 7.65 -4.65 -22.02
C TYR A 127 8.71 -5.75 -21.84
N ILE A 128 8.67 -6.41 -20.70
CA ILE A 128 9.53 -7.54 -20.36
C ILE A 128 8.65 -8.79 -20.23
N ALA A 129 8.81 -9.73 -21.15
CA ALA A 129 7.92 -10.90 -21.23
C ALA A 129 8.03 -11.83 -20.00
N ALA A 130 9.20 -11.91 -19.37
CA ALA A 130 9.45 -12.78 -18.22
C ALA A 130 10.22 -11.99 -17.12
N PRO A 131 9.60 -10.97 -16.51
CA PRO A 131 10.27 -10.15 -15.51
C PRO A 131 10.67 -11.01 -14.30
N ALA A 132 11.90 -10.85 -13.84
CA ALA A 132 12.47 -11.60 -12.73
C ALA A 132 12.45 -10.81 -11.40
N THR A 133 12.31 -9.48 -11.48
CA THR A 133 12.35 -8.56 -10.35
C THR A 133 11.10 -7.68 -10.30
N ALA A 134 10.83 -7.10 -9.14
CA ALA A 134 9.73 -6.15 -9.00
C ALA A 134 9.89 -4.92 -9.91
N ALA A 135 11.12 -4.43 -10.09
CA ALA A 135 11.42 -3.31 -10.99
C ALA A 135 11.10 -3.65 -12.46
N GLU A 136 11.40 -4.87 -12.91
CA GLU A 136 11.05 -5.31 -14.27
C GLU A 136 9.54 -5.52 -14.44
N ILE A 137 8.82 -5.92 -13.38
CA ILE A 137 7.36 -5.98 -13.38
C ILE A 137 6.79 -4.56 -13.48
N ASP A 138 7.32 -3.62 -12.70
CA ASP A 138 6.97 -2.21 -12.76
C ASP A 138 7.16 -1.62 -14.17
N GLU A 139 8.31 -1.88 -14.82
CA GLU A 139 8.56 -1.52 -16.22
C GLU A 139 7.47 -2.04 -17.17
N SER A 140 7.08 -3.29 -17.02
CA SER A 140 6.04 -3.92 -17.85
C SER A 140 4.66 -3.32 -17.58
N VAL A 141 4.36 -2.96 -16.34
CA VAL A 141 3.12 -2.26 -15.96
C VAL A 141 3.10 -0.86 -16.56
N ARG A 142 4.17 -0.10 -16.43
CA ARG A 142 4.28 1.23 -17.06
C ARG A 142 4.07 1.17 -18.58
N TYR A 143 4.69 0.18 -19.24
CA TYR A 143 4.49 -0.03 -20.68
C TYR A 143 3.01 -0.32 -21.00
N MET A 144 2.35 -1.18 -20.23
CA MET A 144 0.93 -1.50 -20.40
C MET A 144 0.06 -0.24 -20.27
N LEU A 145 0.27 0.54 -19.22
CA LEU A 145 -0.50 1.78 -18.97
C LEU A 145 -0.22 2.85 -20.02
N ALA A 146 1.04 3.07 -20.39
CA ALA A 146 1.41 4.02 -21.44
C ALA A 146 0.87 3.63 -22.82
N SER A 147 0.61 2.32 -23.02
CA SER A 147 -0.03 1.80 -24.23
C SER A 147 -1.57 1.84 -24.17
N ASN A 148 -2.14 2.47 -23.14
CA ASN A 148 -3.58 2.55 -22.89
C ASN A 148 -4.24 1.16 -22.82
N GLN A 149 -3.59 0.21 -22.14
CA GLN A 149 -4.06 -1.15 -21.97
C GLN A 149 -4.29 -1.45 -20.49
N ASN A 150 -5.20 -2.37 -20.20
CA ASN A 150 -5.49 -2.86 -18.85
C ASN A 150 -5.13 -4.34 -18.67
N THR A 151 -4.45 -4.94 -19.64
CA THR A 151 -4.08 -6.35 -19.61
C THR A 151 -2.58 -6.50 -19.84
N LEU A 152 -1.92 -7.18 -18.90
CA LEU A 152 -0.51 -7.54 -18.98
C LEU A 152 -0.38 -9.04 -19.15
N VAL A 153 0.34 -9.48 -20.18
CA VAL A 153 0.64 -10.90 -20.42
C VAL A 153 2.12 -11.13 -20.19
N LEU A 154 2.46 -12.04 -19.29
CA LEU A 154 3.84 -12.41 -18.98
C LEU A 154 4.05 -13.90 -19.28
N GLN A 155 5.25 -14.27 -19.73
CA GLN A 155 5.57 -15.62 -20.18
C GLN A 155 6.75 -16.17 -19.40
N TYR A 156 6.52 -17.15 -18.55
CA TYR A 156 7.57 -17.80 -17.75
C TYR A 156 7.78 -19.25 -18.22
N PRO A 157 9.03 -19.76 -18.20
CA PRO A 157 9.32 -21.16 -18.57
C PRO A 157 8.67 -22.15 -17.59
N SER A 158 8.59 -21.80 -16.34
CA SER A 158 7.87 -22.49 -15.27
C SER A 158 7.68 -21.55 -14.10
N LEU A 159 6.53 -21.61 -13.45
CA LEU A 159 6.23 -20.78 -12.30
C LEU A 159 5.40 -21.56 -11.29
N SER A 160 5.77 -21.47 -10.00
CA SER A 160 4.93 -22.00 -8.93
C SER A 160 3.72 -21.09 -8.72
N VAL A 161 2.65 -21.61 -8.13
CA VAL A 161 1.47 -20.79 -7.75
C VAL A 161 1.89 -19.64 -6.84
N THR A 162 2.80 -19.89 -5.88
CA THR A 162 3.32 -18.85 -5.00
C THR A 162 4.06 -17.76 -5.77
N SER A 163 4.88 -18.13 -6.74
CA SER A 163 5.60 -17.16 -7.58
C SER A 163 4.65 -16.39 -8.49
N ALA A 164 3.63 -17.04 -9.05
CA ALA A 164 2.60 -16.37 -9.85
C ALA A 164 1.85 -15.32 -9.01
N ARG A 165 1.54 -15.66 -7.77
CA ARG A 165 0.92 -14.73 -6.82
C ARG A 165 1.79 -13.50 -6.56
N ARG A 166 3.09 -13.68 -6.33
CA ARG A 166 4.04 -12.55 -6.15
C ARG A 166 4.09 -11.62 -7.36
N VAL A 167 4.11 -12.20 -8.56
CA VAL A 167 4.06 -11.41 -9.81
C VAL A 167 2.78 -10.59 -9.87
N MET A 168 1.63 -11.21 -9.60
CA MET A 168 0.34 -10.53 -9.56
C MET A 168 0.38 -9.34 -8.58
N GLU A 169 0.92 -9.56 -7.43
CA GLU A 169 0.98 -8.63 -6.32
C GLU A 169 1.88 -7.44 -6.62
N ALA A 170 3.07 -7.69 -7.12
CA ALA A 170 3.97 -6.63 -7.58
C ALA A 170 3.34 -5.80 -8.71
N ALA A 171 2.66 -6.46 -9.65
CA ALA A 171 1.96 -5.76 -10.73
C ALA A 171 0.80 -4.89 -10.22
N LEU A 172 0.02 -5.38 -9.24
CA LEU A 172 -1.05 -4.59 -8.63
C LEU A 172 -0.49 -3.39 -7.85
N ALA A 173 0.61 -3.56 -7.12
CA ALA A 173 1.27 -2.48 -6.43
C ALA A 173 1.75 -1.39 -7.42
N ALA A 174 2.39 -1.79 -8.52
CA ALA A 174 2.80 -0.87 -9.58
C ALA A 174 1.59 -0.13 -10.21
N VAL A 175 0.50 -0.84 -10.50
CA VAL A 175 -0.72 -0.20 -11.04
C VAL A 175 -1.28 0.82 -10.04
N LYS A 176 -1.36 0.50 -8.77
CA LYS A 176 -1.83 1.45 -7.74
C LYS A 176 -0.92 2.69 -7.65
N THR A 177 0.38 2.50 -7.83
CA THR A 177 1.33 3.61 -7.86
C THR A 177 1.01 4.59 -8.99
N TYR A 178 0.72 4.10 -10.20
CA TYR A 178 0.52 4.93 -11.39
C TYR A 178 -0.92 5.36 -11.63
N CYS A 179 -1.89 4.71 -11.03
CA CYS A 179 -3.32 4.96 -11.25
C CYS A 179 -4.07 5.34 -9.97
N GLU A 180 -3.39 5.67 -8.88
CA GLU A 180 -3.97 6.20 -7.64
C GLU A 180 -5.34 5.60 -7.30
N GLN A 181 -5.37 4.32 -6.96
CA GLN A 181 -6.60 3.56 -6.66
C GLN A 181 -7.60 3.44 -7.84
N CYS A 182 -7.21 3.80 -9.06
CA CYS A 182 -8.07 3.63 -10.23
C CYS A 182 -8.43 2.16 -10.51
N TYR A 183 -7.53 1.22 -10.20
CA TYR A 183 -7.78 -0.21 -10.33
C TYR A 183 -7.84 -0.86 -8.96
N ASN A 184 -8.96 -1.45 -8.61
CA ASN A 184 -9.19 -2.12 -7.32
C ASN A 184 -9.25 -3.65 -7.42
N THR A 185 -9.24 -4.20 -8.62
CA THR A 185 -9.30 -5.64 -8.86
C THR A 185 -8.29 -6.06 -9.91
N VAL A 186 -7.59 -7.15 -9.65
CA VAL A 186 -6.78 -7.85 -10.64
C VAL A 186 -7.25 -9.29 -10.78
N ASN A 187 -7.56 -9.70 -12.01
CA ASN A 187 -7.81 -11.09 -12.36
C ASN A 187 -6.52 -11.69 -12.91
N CYS A 188 -6.06 -12.76 -12.28
CA CYS A 188 -4.87 -13.48 -12.69
C CYS A 188 -5.25 -14.85 -13.25
N THR A 189 -4.88 -15.10 -14.50
CA THR A 189 -4.98 -16.43 -15.12
C THR A 189 -3.58 -16.99 -15.34
N TYR A 190 -3.32 -18.17 -14.79
CA TYR A 190 -2.08 -18.90 -15.00
C TYR A 190 -2.34 -20.14 -15.86
N SER A 191 -1.64 -20.27 -16.96
CA SER A 191 -1.81 -21.35 -17.93
C SER A 191 -0.67 -22.37 -17.84
N ALA A 192 -0.94 -23.59 -18.29
CA ALA A 192 0.03 -24.70 -18.25
C ALA A 192 1.27 -24.46 -19.15
N ASP A 193 1.20 -23.54 -20.09
CA ASP A 193 2.31 -23.11 -20.94
C ASP A 193 3.24 -22.09 -20.26
N GLY A 194 2.96 -21.74 -18.98
CA GLY A 194 3.74 -20.78 -18.22
C GLY A 194 3.31 -19.33 -18.43
N SER A 195 2.22 -19.06 -19.16
CA SER A 195 1.71 -17.69 -19.28
C SER A 195 0.93 -17.25 -18.05
N ILE A 196 1.13 -15.99 -17.65
CA ILE A 196 0.30 -15.27 -16.69
C ILE A 196 -0.37 -14.13 -17.45
N THR A 197 -1.68 -14.09 -17.39
CA THR A 197 -2.46 -12.96 -17.87
C THR A 197 -3.05 -12.22 -16.67
N LEU A 198 -2.70 -10.95 -16.52
CA LEU A 198 -3.19 -10.05 -15.49
C LEU A 198 -4.13 -9.05 -16.15
N THR A 199 -5.40 -9.04 -15.74
CA THR A 199 -6.37 -8.05 -16.22
C THR A 199 -6.80 -7.19 -15.03
N PHE A 200 -6.57 -5.91 -15.13
CA PHE A 200 -6.87 -4.91 -14.12
C PHE A 200 -8.23 -4.28 -14.42
N SER A 201 -9.04 -4.13 -13.38
CA SER A 201 -10.36 -3.52 -13.52
C SER A 201 -10.73 -2.70 -12.29
N ALA A 202 -11.57 -1.70 -12.50
CA ALA A 202 -12.21 -0.93 -11.46
C ALA A 202 -13.73 -1.02 -11.65
N ALA A 203 -14.45 -1.29 -10.57
CA ALA A 203 -15.92 -1.36 -10.62
C ALA A 203 -16.51 0.00 -10.98
N SER A 204 -15.87 1.09 -10.56
CA SER A 204 -16.36 2.46 -10.69
C SER A 204 -16.30 3.07 -12.09
N ALA A 205 -15.37 2.65 -12.95
CA ALA A 205 -15.15 3.35 -14.22
C ALA A 205 -15.08 2.44 -15.46
N GLY A 206 -15.02 1.12 -15.27
CA GLY A 206 -14.96 0.15 -16.37
C GLY A 206 -13.82 0.47 -17.36
N ASP A 207 -14.15 0.47 -18.65
CA ASP A 207 -13.17 0.72 -19.72
C ASP A 207 -12.70 2.17 -19.81
N GLN A 208 -13.32 3.11 -19.09
CA GLN A 208 -12.96 4.53 -19.09
C GLN A 208 -11.96 4.90 -17.99
N ILE A 209 -11.47 3.95 -17.24
CA ILE A 209 -10.62 4.20 -16.08
C ILE A 209 -9.37 5.04 -16.39
N LEU A 210 -8.75 4.82 -17.53
CA LEU A 210 -7.57 5.60 -17.96
C LEU A 210 -7.93 7.03 -18.31
N THR A 211 -9.10 7.27 -18.90
CA THR A 211 -9.61 8.62 -19.18
C THR A 211 -9.84 9.40 -17.88
N TYR A 212 -10.44 8.76 -16.89
CA TYR A 212 -10.66 9.38 -15.58
C TYR A 212 -9.37 9.60 -14.79
N ARG A 213 -8.39 8.70 -14.93
CA ARG A 213 -7.05 8.88 -14.38
C ARG A 213 -6.39 10.15 -14.94
N ASP A 214 -6.40 10.31 -16.25
CA ASP A 214 -5.78 11.45 -16.93
C ASP A 214 -6.47 12.76 -16.53
N ALA A 215 -7.81 12.79 -16.52
CA ALA A 215 -8.57 13.93 -16.07
C ALA A 215 -8.31 14.28 -14.58
N ALA A 216 -8.21 13.27 -13.71
CA ALA A 216 -7.86 13.48 -12.31
C ALA A 216 -6.46 14.10 -12.14
N MET A 217 -5.50 13.67 -12.96
CA MET A 217 -4.15 14.22 -12.92
C MET A 217 -4.14 15.67 -13.43
N GLU A 218 -4.82 15.99 -14.53
CA GLU A 218 -4.94 17.36 -15.03
C GLU A 218 -5.57 18.28 -13.98
N ALA A 219 -6.61 17.83 -13.29
CA ALA A 219 -7.25 18.58 -12.22
C ALA A 219 -6.34 18.73 -10.98
N ALA A 220 -5.60 17.69 -10.60
CA ALA A 220 -4.62 17.77 -9.52
C ALA A 220 -3.50 18.76 -9.82
N ILE A 221 -3.00 18.80 -11.06
CA ILE A 221 -2.01 19.79 -11.51
C ILE A 221 -2.60 21.20 -11.39
N ALA A 222 -3.84 21.41 -11.83
CA ALA A 222 -4.48 22.72 -11.73
C ALA A 222 -4.62 23.20 -10.26
N VAL A 223 -4.95 22.30 -9.33
CA VAL A 223 -4.99 22.60 -7.89
C VAL A 223 -3.60 22.94 -7.35
N HIS A 224 -2.61 22.10 -7.68
CA HIS A 224 -1.22 22.32 -7.29
C HIS A 224 -0.76 23.72 -7.74
N ASP A 225 -0.89 24.04 -9.04
CA ASP A 225 -0.43 25.29 -9.60
C ASP A 225 -1.15 26.50 -8.97
N ALA A 226 -2.46 26.39 -8.73
CA ALA A 226 -3.22 27.46 -8.09
C ALA A 226 -2.73 27.74 -6.65
N LEU A 227 -2.39 26.71 -5.88
CA LEU A 227 -1.87 26.89 -4.51
C LEU A 227 -0.45 27.47 -4.51
N TRP A 228 0.37 27.16 -5.51
CA TRP A 228 1.67 27.78 -5.70
C TRP A 228 1.56 29.25 -6.19
N GLU A 229 0.68 29.54 -7.13
CA GLU A 229 0.45 30.89 -7.65
C GLU A 229 -0.16 31.83 -6.59
N SER A 230 -1.04 31.31 -5.73
CA SER A 230 -1.61 32.09 -4.61
C SER A 230 -0.59 32.39 -3.51
N GLY A 231 0.50 31.63 -3.45
CA GLY A 231 1.50 31.68 -2.39
C GLY A 231 1.11 30.95 -1.12
N GLU A 232 0.05 30.15 -1.16
CA GLU A 232 -0.29 29.22 -0.06
C GLU A 232 0.74 28.13 0.08
N ILE A 233 1.37 27.71 -1.03
CA ILE A 233 2.56 26.87 -1.05
C ILE A 233 3.74 27.67 -1.57
N THR A 234 4.91 27.52 -0.94
CA THR A 234 6.14 28.23 -1.30
C THR A 234 7.34 27.30 -1.25
N THR A 235 8.43 27.69 -1.91
CA THR A 235 9.70 26.94 -1.92
C THR A 235 10.38 26.83 -0.53
N SER A 236 9.99 27.64 0.43
CA SER A 236 10.54 27.60 1.80
C SER A 236 9.83 26.64 2.74
N MET A 237 8.68 26.10 2.32
CA MET A 237 7.90 25.15 3.11
C MET A 237 8.53 23.77 3.06
N SER A 238 8.49 23.09 4.20
CA SER A 238 8.85 21.68 4.32
C SER A 238 7.78 20.77 3.69
N ASP A 239 8.08 19.49 3.51
CA ASP A 239 7.11 18.52 3.00
C ASP A 239 5.90 18.40 3.94
N TYR A 240 6.13 18.46 5.26
CA TYR A 240 5.07 18.48 6.25
C TYR A 240 4.12 19.68 6.08
N GLU A 241 4.68 20.88 5.89
CA GLU A 241 3.87 22.08 5.70
C GLU A 241 3.07 22.04 4.41
N LYS A 242 3.65 21.60 3.30
CA LYS A 242 2.96 21.44 2.02
C LYS A 242 1.86 20.37 2.10
N ALA A 243 2.17 19.21 2.67
CA ALA A 243 1.20 18.14 2.87
C ALA A 243 -0.02 18.61 3.68
N ARG A 244 0.22 19.47 4.69
CA ARG A 244 -0.86 20.07 5.49
C ARG A 244 -1.74 21.04 4.68
N VAL A 245 -1.17 21.78 3.74
CA VAL A 245 -1.96 22.64 2.84
C VAL A 245 -2.88 21.78 1.97
N TYR A 246 -2.37 20.73 1.37
CA TYR A 246 -3.19 19.82 0.56
C TYR A 246 -4.25 19.09 1.39
N PHE A 247 -3.93 18.66 2.61
CA PHE A 247 -4.91 18.09 3.52
C PHE A 247 -6.07 19.07 3.77
N THR A 248 -5.75 20.31 4.07
CA THR A 248 -6.75 21.38 4.29
C THR A 248 -7.59 21.59 3.03
N TRP A 249 -6.94 21.72 1.88
CA TRP A 249 -7.62 21.90 0.60
C TRP A 249 -8.62 20.78 0.31
N ILE A 250 -8.23 19.52 0.50
CA ILE A 250 -9.11 18.36 0.32
C ILE A 250 -10.34 18.46 1.23
N CYS A 251 -10.13 18.70 2.52
CA CYS A 251 -11.23 18.81 3.48
C CYS A 251 -12.18 19.98 3.19
N ASP A 252 -11.66 21.07 2.63
CA ASP A 252 -12.47 22.27 2.32
C ASP A 252 -13.22 22.15 0.96
N ASN A 253 -12.80 21.23 0.09
CA ASN A 253 -13.32 21.11 -1.30
C ASN A 253 -14.02 19.79 -1.60
N CYS A 254 -14.18 18.90 -0.64
CA CYS A 254 -14.86 17.62 -0.82
C CYS A 254 -15.95 17.40 0.22
N VAL A 255 -16.92 16.58 -0.13
CA VAL A 255 -17.96 16.08 0.79
C VAL A 255 -18.06 14.58 0.64
N TYR A 256 -18.12 13.86 1.75
CA TYR A 256 -18.23 12.40 1.72
C TYR A 256 -19.54 11.94 1.09
N ASP A 257 -19.45 11.05 0.10
CA ASP A 257 -20.61 10.50 -0.60
C ASP A 257 -21.19 9.28 0.12
N TYR A 258 -22.12 9.51 1.03
CA TYR A 258 -22.81 8.44 1.76
C TYR A 258 -23.79 7.62 0.88
N THR A 259 -23.97 8.00 -0.39
CA THR A 259 -24.87 7.31 -1.33
C THR A 259 -24.13 6.46 -2.35
N ALA A 260 -22.80 6.50 -2.33
CA ALA A 260 -21.96 5.76 -3.27
C ALA A 260 -22.20 4.24 -3.17
N GLY A 261 -22.53 3.63 -4.30
CA GLY A 261 -22.45 2.18 -4.46
C GLY A 261 -21.10 1.78 -5.06
N ASP A 262 -20.79 0.48 -5.08
CA ASP A 262 -19.49 -0.07 -5.53
C ASP A 262 -19.03 0.38 -6.92
N SER A 263 -19.96 0.81 -7.78
CA SER A 263 -19.68 1.32 -9.13
C SER A 263 -19.67 2.85 -9.23
N SER A 264 -19.74 3.57 -8.11
CA SER A 264 -19.69 5.03 -8.10
C SER A 264 -18.31 5.56 -8.49
N LEU A 265 -18.29 6.66 -9.24
CA LEU A 265 -17.05 7.42 -9.50
C LEU A 265 -16.44 8.03 -8.23
N SER A 266 -17.22 8.11 -7.13
CA SER A 266 -16.73 8.57 -5.82
C SER A 266 -15.59 7.70 -5.26
N HIS A 267 -15.37 6.50 -5.82
CA HIS A 267 -14.25 5.61 -5.49
C HIS A 267 -12.92 5.98 -6.16
N ILE A 268 -12.87 6.98 -7.02
CA ILE A 268 -11.66 7.40 -7.72
C ILE A 268 -11.39 8.90 -7.53
N ALA A 269 -10.13 9.29 -7.59
CA ALA A 269 -9.68 10.67 -7.38
C ALA A 269 -10.38 11.69 -8.29
N TYR A 270 -10.77 11.29 -9.50
CA TYR A 270 -11.52 12.10 -10.45
C TYR A 270 -12.76 12.76 -9.82
N SER A 271 -13.56 11.98 -9.08
CA SER A 271 -14.79 12.51 -8.51
C SER A 271 -14.55 13.59 -7.46
N LEU A 272 -13.48 13.49 -6.70
CA LEU A 272 -13.10 14.53 -5.74
C LEU A 272 -12.83 15.86 -6.47
N PHE A 273 -11.97 15.83 -7.49
CA PHE A 273 -11.57 17.05 -8.20
C PHE A 273 -12.70 17.65 -9.03
N GLU A 274 -13.48 16.82 -9.73
CA GLU A 274 -14.48 17.30 -10.69
C GLU A 274 -15.87 17.50 -10.09
N ASN A 275 -16.23 16.67 -9.12
CA ASN A 275 -17.58 16.67 -8.52
C ASN A 275 -17.60 17.19 -7.09
N GLY A 276 -16.45 17.33 -6.42
CA GLY A 276 -16.36 17.70 -5.02
C GLY A 276 -16.94 16.63 -4.07
N THR A 277 -17.02 15.38 -4.53
CA THR A 277 -17.56 14.27 -3.74
C THR A 277 -16.70 13.01 -3.89
N ALA A 278 -16.45 12.31 -2.80
CA ALA A 278 -15.70 11.05 -2.82
C ALA A 278 -16.06 10.16 -1.62
N VAL A 279 -15.63 8.91 -1.66
CA VAL A 279 -15.50 8.03 -0.51
C VAL A 279 -14.00 7.84 -0.21
N CYS A 280 -13.65 7.04 0.79
CA CYS A 280 -12.30 6.96 1.34
C CYS A 280 -11.19 6.72 0.31
N ASP A 281 -11.40 5.86 -0.69
CA ASP A 281 -10.42 5.59 -1.75
C ASP A 281 -10.28 6.76 -2.74
N GLY A 282 -11.35 7.48 -3.04
CA GLY A 282 -11.30 8.71 -3.82
C GLY A 282 -10.56 9.84 -3.10
N TYR A 283 -10.80 10.03 -1.78
CA TYR A 283 -10.04 10.97 -0.94
C TYR A 283 -8.55 10.65 -0.93
N THR A 284 -8.22 9.38 -0.62
CA THR A 284 -6.83 8.91 -0.55
C THR A 284 -6.12 9.05 -1.90
N GLY A 285 -6.79 8.67 -2.99
CA GLY A 285 -6.22 8.78 -4.34
C GLY A 285 -5.93 10.22 -4.72
N ALA A 286 -6.85 11.14 -4.48
CA ALA A 286 -6.67 12.57 -4.77
C ALA A 286 -5.54 13.19 -3.95
N TYR A 287 -5.49 12.88 -2.65
CA TYR A 287 -4.43 13.37 -1.78
C TYR A 287 -3.04 12.87 -2.21
N ASN A 288 -2.93 11.57 -2.52
CA ASN A 288 -1.68 10.98 -2.99
C ASN A 288 -1.22 11.61 -4.32
N LEU A 289 -2.13 11.96 -5.24
CA LEU A 289 -1.76 12.69 -6.46
C LEU A 289 -1.10 14.03 -6.15
N LEU A 290 -1.69 14.82 -5.24
CA LEU A 290 -1.15 16.11 -4.84
C LEU A 290 0.22 16.00 -4.18
N LEU A 291 0.41 15.01 -3.28
CA LEU A 291 1.70 14.77 -2.65
C LEU A 291 2.78 14.38 -3.67
N LYS A 292 2.44 13.54 -4.63
CA LYS A 292 3.38 13.12 -5.68
C LYS A 292 3.79 14.26 -6.60
N LEU A 293 2.93 15.24 -6.86
CA LEU A 293 3.30 16.44 -7.60
C LEU A 293 4.39 17.26 -6.89
N GLU A 294 4.46 17.19 -5.55
CA GLU A 294 5.54 17.77 -4.75
C GLU A 294 6.79 16.88 -4.64
N GLY A 295 6.76 15.66 -5.18
CA GLY A 295 7.82 14.68 -5.00
C GLY A 295 7.83 14.02 -3.61
N ILE A 296 6.73 14.09 -2.87
CA ILE A 296 6.58 13.48 -1.56
C ILE A 296 6.23 12.00 -1.73
N ASP A 297 7.05 11.13 -1.17
CA ASP A 297 6.78 9.68 -1.17
C ASP A 297 5.53 9.36 -0.36
N CYS A 298 4.58 8.69 -0.99
CA CYS A 298 3.34 8.29 -0.33
C CYS A 298 2.75 7.01 -0.93
N THR A 299 1.95 6.34 -0.14
CA THR A 299 1.20 5.15 -0.55
C THR A 299 -0.14 5.09 0.18
N ALA A 300 -1.04 4.26 -0.32
CA ALA A 300 -2.30 4.01 0.34
C ALA A 300 -2.20 2.79 1.25
N LEU A 301 -2.71 2.91 2.46
CA LEU A 301 -2.90 1.83 3.42
C LEU A 301 -4.39 1.57 3.61
N SER A 302 -4.79 0.31 3.70
CA SER A 302 -6.19 -0.05 3.89
C SER A 302 -6.37 -1.17 4.91
N ASN A 303 -7.50 -1.14 5.60
CA ASN A 303 -8.03 -2.27 6.34
C ASN A 303 -9.27 -2.87 5.61
N ASN A 304 -10.09 -3.65 6.30
CA ASN A 304 -11.25 -4.30 5.67
C ASN A 304 -12.36 -3.34 5.21
N SER A 305 -12.37 -2.09 5.70
CA SER A 305 -13.48 -1.16 5.51
C SER A 305 -13.06 0.28 5.20
N HIS A 306 -11.77 0.58 5.27
CA HIS A 306 -11.27 1.93 5.13
C HIS A 306 -9.88 1.98 4.48
N ILE A 307 -9.52 3.13 3.91
CA ILE A 307 -8.23 3.37 3.26
C ILE A 307 -7.79 4.81 3.53
N TRP A 308 -6.49 5.01 3.75
CA TRP A 308 -5.86 6.30 4.03
C TRP A 308 -4.43 6.34 3.51
N THR A 309 -3.78 7.48 3.60
CA THR A 309 -2.40 7.70 3.13
C THR A 309 -1.38 7.41 4.20
N VAL A 310 -0.24 6.84 3.81
CA VAL A 310 1.02 6.94 4.53
C VAL A 310 2.01 7.71 3.67
N ALA A 311 2.62 8.75 4.23
CA ALA A 311 3.56 9.61 3.52
C ALA A 311 4.83 9.85 4.33
N THR A 312 5.98 9.94 3.64
CA THR A 312 7.25 10.29 4.23
C THR A 312 7.41 11.82 4.18
N LEU A 313 7.22 12.49 5.31
CA LEU A 313 7.33 13.95 5.43
C LEU A 313 8.60 14.31 6.19
N ASP A 314 9.48 15.08 5.54
CA ASP A 314 10.76 15.50 6.13
C ASP A 314 11.59 14.31 6.69
N GLY A 315 11.51 13.15 6.03
CA GLY A 315 12.21 11.93 6.39
C GLY A 315 11.56 11.09 7.50
N THR A 316 10.32 11.39 7.88
CA THR A 316 9.53 10.63 8.87
C THR A 316 8.22 10.18 8.25
N ASP A 317 7.84 8.93 8.50
CA ASP A 317 6.59 8.37 7.99
C ASP A 317 5.41 8.73 8.91
N TYR A 318 4.34 9.22 8.29
CA TYR A 318 3.10 9.59 8.96
C TYR A 318 1.88 8.99 8.26
N HIS A 319 0.89 8.63 9.06
CA HIS A 319 -0.43 8.26 8.58
C HIS A 319 -1.30 9.51 8.48
N ILE A 320 -2.02 9.65 7.37
CA ILE A 320 -2.83 10.84 7.09
C ILE A 320 -4.17 10.38 6.52
N ASP A 321 -5.25 10.69 7.21
CA ASP A 321 -6.60 10.31 6.80
C ASP A 321 -7.43 11.56 6.46
N THR A 322 -7.44 11.91 5.20
CA THR A 322 -8.23 13.04 4.70
C THR A 322 -9.74 12.83 4.79
N THR A 323 -10.19 11.56 4.76
CA THR A 323 -11.62 11.23 4.89
C THR A 323 -12.15 11.56 6.29
N TRP A 324 -11.45 11.09 7.31
CA TRP A 324 -11.84 11.40 8.70
C TRP A 324 -11.45 12.82 9.11
N GLY A 325 -10.44 13.37 8.46
CA GLY A 325 -10.11 14.80 8.55
C GLY A 325 -11.25 15.71 8.13
N ASP A 326 -12.07 15.27 7.16
CA ASP A 326 -13.25 15.98 6.66
C ASP A 326 -14.56 15.59 7.39
N SER A 327 -14.47 15.23 8.65
CA SER A 327 -15.64 14.79 9.44
C SER A 327 -16.46 15.90 10.10
N GLY A 328 -16.14 17.16 9.86
CA GLY A 328 -16.74 18.30 10.57
C GLY A 328 -16.81 19.58 9.74
N PRO A 329 -17.19 20.69 10.36
CA PRO A 329 -17.31 21.99 9.68
C PRO A 329 -15.95 22.64 9.36
N ALA A 330 -14.85 22.07 9.77
CA ALA A 330 -13.48 22.48 9.52
C ALA A 330 -12.56 21.26 9.55
N PRO A 331 -11.39 21.31 8.89
CA PRO A 331 -10.43 20.21 8.89
C PRO A 331 -10.05 19.74 10.29
N ASN A 332 -10.17 18.45 10.55
CA ASN A 332 -9.76 17.84 11.80
C ASN A 332 -8.32 17.32 11.70
N TYR A 333 -7.39 18.07 12.24
CA TYR A 333 -5.96 17.75 12.18
C TYR A 333 -5.52 16.63 13.12
N ASP A 334 -6.41 16.04 13.93
CA ASP A 334 -6.10 14.84 14.69
C ASP A 334 -5.83 13.64 13.75
N TYR A 335 -6.29 13.73 12.49
CA TYR A 335 -6.07 12.76 11.43
C TYR A 335 -4.97 13.16 10.43
N PHE A 336 -4.24 14.24 10.71
CA PHE A 336 -3.10 14.66 9.91
C PHE A 336 -1.79 14.35 10.64
N ALA A 337 -0.88 13.66 9.92
CA ALA A 337 0.45 13.31 10.40
C ALA A 337 0.45 12.51 11.73
N MET A 338 -0.43 11.54 11.83
CA MET A 338 -0.44 10.57 12.93
C MET A 338 0.79 9.67 12.87
N THR A 339 1.36 9.37 14.02
CA THR A 339 2.30 8.25 14.15
C THR A 339 1.60 6.92 13.86
N ALA A 340 2.37 5.86 13.61
CA ALA A 340 1.79 4.52 13.42
C ALA A 340 0.99 4.06 14.66
N GLU A 341 1.45 4.40 15.87
CA GLU A 341 0.76 4.07 17.12
C GLU A 341 -0.57 4.83 17.25
N GLU A 342 -0.60 6.13 16.96
CA GLU A 342 -1.83 6.93 16.96
C GLU A 342 -2.81 6.44 15.91
N SER A 343 -2.34 6.18 14.69
CA SER A 343 -3.17 5.62 13.62
C SER A 343 -3.75 4.26 14.00
N TRP A 344 -2.98 3.41 14.65
CA TRP A 344 -3.46 2.12 15.14
C TRP A 344 -4.65 2.23 16.08
N GLN A 345 -4.64 3.21 16.99
CA GLN A 345 -5.73 3.44 17.94
C GLN A 345 -7.06 3.81 17.25
N HIS A 346 -6.99 4.43 16.07
CA HIS A 346 -8.15 4.86 15.30
C HIS A 346 -8.59 3.84 14.26
N HIS A 347 -7.67 3.21 13.54
CA HIS A 347 -7.98 2.45 12.33
C HIS A 347 -8.00 0.93 12.53
N SER A 348 -7.43 0.39 13.60
CA SER A 348 -7.39 -1.05 13.90
C SER A 348 -6.97 -1.89 12.67
N TRP A 349 -5.77 -1.67 12.14
CA TRP A 349 -5.24 -2.29 10.92
C TRP A 349 -4.18 -3.37 11.16
#